data_06a4087221e5188a8581dcd23dacbbe0
#
_entry.id   06a4087221e5188a8581dcd23dacbbe0
#
_cell.length_a   1.000
_cell.length_b   1.000
_cell.length_c   1.000
_cell.angle_alpha   90.00
_cell.angle_beta   90.00
_cell.angle_gamma   90.00
#
_symmetry.space_group_name_H-M   'P 1'
#
loop_
_entity.id
_entity.type
_entity.pdbx_description
1 polymer ?
#
loop_
_entity_poly.entity_id
_entity_poly.type
_entity_poly.pdbx_seq_one_letter_code
_entity_poly.pdbx_strand_id
1 'polypeptide(L)'
;MKPVLFAFLTAVCWSVGGFFEKKGLRLGNLSPVLGITVRTGTALLVLCAAAWPGLKTLPGAGLTPLLYLVLGGGVLAGSLGMLFFYTAIATGELSRVIPVAFGLTPLIGFAMGAIFMKEAATFQKLLGVLLTSAGVLCLTGGR
;
A
#
# COMPACT_ATOMS: atom_id res chain seq x y z
N MET A 1 -15.43 7.14 -13.42
CA MET A 1 -14.09 7.53 -13.94
C MET A 1 -13.14 8.07 -12.87
N LYS A 2 -13.59 8.95 -11.96
CA LYS A 2 -12.70 9.53 -10.90
C LYS A 2 -11.95 8.49 -10.04
N PRO A 3 -12.58 7.38 -9.53
CA PRO A 3 -11.85 6.42 -8.68
C PRO A 3 -10.68 5.74 -9.39
N VAL A 4 -10.85 5.38 -10.66
CA VAL A 4 -9.79 4.74 -11.47
C VAL A 4 -8.61 5.68 -11.70
N LEU A 5 -8.89 6.98 -11.95
CA LEU A 5 -7.84 7.99 -12.08
C LEU A 5 -7.01 8.11 -10.79
N PHE A 6 -7.68 8.17 -9.62
CA PHE A 6 -6.96 8.22 -8.34
C PHE A 6 -6.15 6.95 -8.07
N ALA A 7 -6.68 5.78 -8.43
CA ALA A 7 -5.93 4.53 -8.33
C ALA A 7 -4.68 4.53 -9.23
N PHE A 8 -4.79 5.07 -10.45
CA PHE A 8 -3.63 5.25 -11.34
C PHE A 8 -2.58 6.20 -10.74
N LEU A 9 -3.01 7.36 -10.22
CA LEU A 9 -2.12 8.30 -9.57
C LEU A 9 -1.44 7.69 -8.34
N THR A 10 -2.15 6.87 -7.57
CA THR A 10 -1.58 6.10 -6.46
C THR A 10 -0.46 5.19 -6.94
N ALA A 11 -0.69 4.44 -8.03
CA ALA A 11 0.32 3.54 -8.60
C ALA A 11 1.59 4.31 -9.02
N VAL A 12 1.43 5.48 -9.66
CA VAL A 12 2.55 6.34 -10.04
C VAL A 12 3.31 6.83 -8.80
N CYS A 13 2.59 7.40 -7.82
CA CYS A 13 3.21 7.92 -6.59
C CYS A 13 3.97 6.83 -5.82
N TRP A 14 3.39 5.65 -5.69
CA TRP A 14 4.03 4.55 -4.95
C TRP A 14 5.22 3.94 -5.69
N SER A 15 5.15 3.85 -7.03
CA SER A 15 6.28 3.33 -7.82
C SER A 15 7.48 4.28 -7.80
N VAL A 16 7.22 5.57 -8.03
CA VAL A 16 8.26 6.61 -7.95
C VAL A 16 8.77 6.75 -6.51
N GLY A 17 7.88 6.76 -5.53
CA GLY A 17 8.22 6.78 -4.10
C GLY A 17 9.12 5.61 -3.72
N GLY A 18 8.77 4.38 -4.11
CA GLY A 18 9.56 3.19 -3.84
C GLY A 18 10.99 3.23 -4.40
N PHE A 19 11.18 3.89 -5.55
CA PHE A 19 12.52 4.14 -6.07
C PHE A 19 13.33 5.05 -5.13
N PHE A 20 12.77 6.18 -4.68
CA PHE A 20 13.45 7.09 -3.76
C PHE A 20 13.67 6.47 -2.38
N GLU A 21 12.72 5.69 -1.87
CA GLU A 21 12.83 4.96 -0.61
C GLU A 21 14.02 3.99 -0.66
N LYS A 22 14.09 3.16 -1.70
CA LYS A 22 15.22 2.24 -1.90
C LYS A 22 16.55 2.99 -2.02
N LYS A 23 16.59 4.07 -2.79
CA LYS A 23 17.81 4.90 -2.96
C LYS A 23 18.23 5.52 -1.63
N GLY A 24 17.27 6.05 -0.85
CA GLY A 24 17.53 6.63 0.46
C GLY A 24 18.09 5.61 1.47
N LEU A 25 17.50 4.41 1.54
CA LEU A 25 18.00 3.33 2.38
C LEU A 25 19.45 2.97 2.05
N ARG A 26 19.77 2.84 0.76
CA ARG A 26 21.12 2.49 0.33
C ARG A 26 22.15 3.58 0.59
N LEU A 27 21.83 4.84 0.23
CA LEU A 27 22.76 5.97 0.41
C LEU A 27 23.04 6.27 1.88
N GLY A 28 22.01 6.16 2.72
CA GLY A 28 22.13 6.40 4.16
C GLY A 28 22.56 5.18 4.96
N ASN A 29 22.73 4.02 4.33
CA ASN A 29 22.94 2.74 5.03
C ASN A 29 21.95 2.53 6.19
N LEU A 30 20.67 2.89 5.92
CA LEU A 30 19.62 2.89 6.93
C LEU A 30 18.94 1.52 7.02
N SER A 31 18.60 1.14 8.25
CA SER A 31 17.74 -0.03 8.45
C SER A 31 16.32 0.22 7.90
N PRO A 32 15.60 -0.83 7.48
CA PRO A 32 14.20 -0.70 7.04
C PRO A 32 13.32 0.03 8.05
N VAL A 33 13.51 -0.24 9.34
CA VAL A 33 12.77 0.40 10.44
C VAL A 33 13.00 1.91 10.47
N LEU A 34 14.24 2.36 10.36
CA LEU A 34 14.55 3.79 10.31
C LEU A 34 13.99 4.46 9.07
N GLY A 35 14.10 3.82 7.92
CA GLY A 35 13.54 4.34 6.68
C GLY A 35 12.04 4.57 6.75
N ILE A 36 11.30 3.57 7.25
CA ILE A 36 9.83 3.71 7.41
C ILE A 36 9.47 4.75 8.46
N THR A 37 10.25 4.88 9.53
CA THR A 37 10.01 5.89 10.57
C THR A 37 10.10 7.30 10.00
N VAL A 38 11.15 7.60 9.23
CA VAL A 38 11.33 8.89 8.57
C VAL A 38 10.18 9.17 7.58
N ARG A 39 9.86 8.20 6.70
CA ARG A 39 8.75 8.30 5.74
C ARG A 39 7.42 8.56 6.45
N THR A 40 7.11 7.76 7.46
CA THR A 40 5.81 7.85 8.16
C THR A 40 5.70 9.15 8.96
N GLY A 41 6.78 9.59 9.61
CA GLY A 41 6.84 10.88 10.29
C GLY A 41 6.59 12.04 9.33
N THR A 42 7.24 12.04 8.17
CA THR A 42 7.00 13.06 7.14
C THR A 42 5.55 13.01 6.63
N ALA A 43 5.03 11.82 6.35
CA ALA A 43 3.64 11.65 5.91
C ALA A 43 2.64 12.16 6.97
N LEU A 44 2.91 11.88 8.26
CA LEU A 44 2.08 12.35 9.36
C LEU A 44 2.02 13.88 9.39
N LEU A 45 3.15 14.57 9.27
CA LEU A 45 3.21 16.04 9.27
C LEU A 45 2.40 16.62 8.11
N VAL A 46 2.60 16.10 6.89
CA VAL A 46 1.86 16.56 5.70
C VAL A 46 0.37 16.32 5.84
N LEU A 47 -0.04 15.13 6.31
CA LEU A 47 -1.44 14.78 6.47
C LEU A 47 -2.11 15.57 7.61
N CYS A 48 -1.41 15.81 8.72
CA CYS A 48 -1.92 16.65 9.80
C CYS A 48 -2.17 18.09 9.31
N ALA A 49 -1.25 18.65 8.54
CA ALA A 49 -1.43 19.97 7.95
C ALA A 49 -2.64 20.01 6.98
N ALA A 50 -2.76 19.00 6.11
CA ALA A 50 -3.88 18.89 5.18
C ALA A 50 -5.23 18.64 5.88
N ALA A 51 -5.24 17.83 6.95
CA ALA A 51 -6.44 17.47 7.69
C ALA A 51 -6.84 18.49 8.75
N TRP A 52 -6.02 19.52 9.00
CA TRP A 52 -6.22 20.49 10.09
C TRP A 52 -7.66 21.00 10.25
N PRO A 53 -8.36 21.42 9.17
CA PRO A 53 -9.73 21.89 9.29
C PRO A 53 -10.72 20.82 9.76
N GLY A 54 -10.45 19.55 9.42
CA GLY A 54 -11.31 18.40 9.71
C GLY A 54 -11.02 17.70 11.05
N LEU A 55 -9.91 17.99 11.73
CA LEU A 55 -9.53 17.29 12.97
C LEU A 55 -10.59 17.44 14.07
N LYS A 56 -11.31 18.55 14.08
CA LYS A 56 -12.38 18.83 15.06
C LYS A 56 -13.56 17.85 14.93
N THR A 57 -13.72 17.17 13.80
CA THR A 57 -14.83 16.21 13.58
C THR A 57 -14.49 14.79 14.06
N LEU A 58 -13.21 14.49 14.34
CA LEU A 58 -12.77 13.17 14.77
C LEU A 58 -13.48 12.61 16.01
N PRO A 59 -13.70 13.41 17.09
CA PRO A 59 -14.39 12.89 18.27
C PRO A 59 -15.83 12.44 17.97
N GLY A 60 -16.48 13.03 16.97
CA GLY A 60 -17.83 12.66 16.55
C GLY A 60 -17.94 11.41 15.70
N ALA A 61 -16.82 10.88 15.19
CA ALA A 61 -16.83 9.69 14.35
C ALA A 61 -17.17 8.39 15.09
N GLY A 62 -17.02 8.36 16.41
CA GLY A 62 -17.22 7.18 17.24
C GLY A 62 -16.00 6.27 17.29
N LEU A 63 -15.99 5.35 18.27
CA LEU A 63 -14.84 4.48 18.55
C LEU A 63 -14.62 3.43 17.46
N THR A 64 -15.70 2.79 16.98
CA THR A 64 -15.58 1.67 16.03
C THR A 64 -14.91 2.05 14.71
N PRO A 65 -15.30 3.11 13.98
CA PRO A 65 -14.58 3.55 12.80
C PRO A 65 -13.11 3.91 13.07
N LEU A 66 -12.83 4.52 14.21
CA LEU A 66 -11.46 4.88 14.58
C LEU A 66 -10.60 3.62 14.84
N LEU A 67 -11.16 2.59 15.48
CA LEU A 67 -10.45 1.32 15.66
C LEU A 67 -10.13 0.63 14.33
N TYR A 68 -11.05 0.62 13.36
CA TYR A 68 -10.75 0.09 12.03
C TYR A 68 -9.61 0.85 11.34
N LEU A 69 -9.59 2.18 11.42
CA LEU A 69 -8.53 2.99 10.85
C LEU A 69 -7.20 2.79 11.58
N VAL A 70 -7.20 2.71 12.91
CA VAL A 70 -5.98 2.54 13.71
C VAL A 70 -5.41 1.13 13.51
N LEU A 71 -6.22 0.10 13.68
CA LEU A 71 -5.73 -1.29 13.62
C LEU A 71 -5.50 -1.75 12.19
N GLY A 72 -6.45 -1.51 11.28
CA GLY A 72 -6.32 -1.91 9.88
C GLY A 72 -5.39 -1.00 9.09
N GLY A 73 -5.63 0.31 9.14
CA GLY A 73 -4.84 1.29 8.39
C GLY A 73 -3.48 1.58 9.02
N GLY A 74 -3.46 1.87 10.33
CA GLY A 74 -2.23 2.28 11.02
C GLY A 74 -1.31 1.11 11.34
N VAL A 75 -1.81 0.10 12.06
CA VAL A 75 -0.96 -1.01 12.52
C VAL A 75 -0.70 -2.00 11.39
N LEU A 76 -1.74 -2.55 10.78
CA LEU A 76 -1.58 -3.63 9.81
C LEU A 76 -0.98 -3.13 8.50
N ALA A 77 -1.59 -2.18 7.82
CA ALA A 77 -1.12 -1.70 6.52
C ALA A 77 0.04 -0.69 6.66
N GLY A 78 -0.10 0.28 7.57
CA GLY A 78 0.86 1.39 7.72
C GLY A 78 2.15 1.00 8.42
N SER A 79 2.12 0.07 9.38
CA SER A 79 3.33 -0.34 10.11
C SER A 79 3.84 -1.69 9.63
N LEU A 80 3.10 -2.76 9.80
CA LEU A 80 3.57 -4.11 9.45
C LEU A 80 3.76 -4.28 7.95
N GLY A 81 2.77 -3.91 7.14
CA GLY A 81 2.86 -4.02 5.68
C GLY A 81 4.02 -3.21 5.12
N MET A 82 4.20 -1.99 5.62
CA MET A 82 5.33 -1.15 5.19
C MET A 82 6.68 -1.66 5.70
N LEU A 83 6.75 -2.26 6.89
CA LEU A 83 7.99 -2.87 7.38
C LEU A 83 8.42 -4.04 6.47
N PHE A 84 7.48 -4.89 6.07
CA PHE A 84 7.76 -5.96 5.11
C PHE A 84 8.19 -5.41 3.74
N PHE A 85 7.50 -4.37 3.25
CA PHE A 85 7.87 -3.74 1.99
C PHE A 85 9.28 -3.12 2.03
N TYR A 86 9.61 -2.37 3.07
CA TYR A 86 10.94 -1.77 3.23
C TYR A 86 12.05 -2.81 3.39
N THR A 87 11.76 -3.90 4.10
CA THR A 87 12.70 -5.03 4.20
C THR A 87 12.92 -5.66 2.82
N ALA A 88 11.86 -5.85 2.05
CA ALA A 88 11.94 -6.41 0.72
C ALA A 88 12.73 -5.51 -0.27
N ILE A 89 12.48 -4.20 -0.30
CA ILE A 89 13.21 -3.28 -1.19
C ILE A 89 14.66 -3.05 -0.76
N ALA A 90 14.98 -3.20 0.52
CA ALA A 90 16.35 -3.08 1.00
C ALA A 90 17.24 -4.22 0.47
N THR A 91 16.71 -5.43 0.42
CA THR A 91 17.43 -6.64 0.07
C THR A 91 17.19 -7.12 -1.37
N GLY A 92 15.98 -6.91 -1.90
CA GLY A 92 15.54 -7.41 -3.20
C GLY A 92 15.68 -6.41 -4.34
N GLU A 93 15.42 -6.89 -5.56
CA GLU A 93 15.32 -6.06 -6.75
C GLU A 93 13.96 -5.33 -6.79
N LEU A 94 13.96 -4.03 -7.03
CA LEU A 94 12.73 -3.22 -7.07
C LEU A 94 11.76 -3.72 -8.15
N SER A 95 12.32 -4.15 -9.30
CA SER A 95 11.57 -4.71 -10.43
C SER A 95 10.79 -6.00 -10.10
N ARG A 96 11.21 -6.73 -9.06
CA ARG A 96 10.51 -7.92 -8.56
C ARG A 96 9.62 -7.61 -7.36
N VAL A 97 10.12 -6.80 -6.42
CA VAL A 97 9.39 -6.50 -5.17
C VAL A 97 8.09 -5.74 -5.45
N ILE A 98 8.12 -4.73 -6.32
CA ILE A 98 6.92 -3.93 -6.63
C ILE A 98 5.81 -4.78 -7.27
N PRO A 99 6.06 -5.57 -8.34
CA PRO A 99 5.03 -6.42 -8.90
C PRO A 99 4.46 -7.44 -7.91
N VAL A 100 5.30 -8.04 -7.07
CA VAL A 100 4.82 -9.00 -6.05
C VAL A 100 3.97 -8.30 -5.01
N ALA A 101 4.47 -7.21 -4.42
CA ALA A 101 3.78 -6.49 -3.34
C ALA A 101 2.42 -5.93 -3.79
N PHE A 102 2.37 -5.33 -4.99
CA PHE A 102 1.17 -4.67 -5.47
C PHE A 102 0.37 -5.49 -6.50
N GLY A 103 0.99 -6.45 -7.17
CA GLY A 103 0.31 -7.32 -8.14
C GLY A 103 -0.53 -8.42 -7.50
N LEU A 104 -0.21 -8.86 -6.28
CA LEU A 104 -1.06 -9.77 -5.51
C LEU A 104 -2.18 -9.05 -4.73
N THR A 105 -2.05 -7.74 -4.53
CA THR A 105 -3.06 -6.92 -3.83
C THR A 105 -4.44 -7.00 -4.50
N PRO A 106 -4.61 -6.98 -5.84
CA PRO A 106 -5.90 -7.15 -6.48
C PRO A 106 -6.60 -8.47 -6.16
N LEU A 107 -5.84 -9.57 -6.02
CA LEU A 107 -6.41 -10.88 -5.67
C LEU A 107 -7.02 -10.85 -4.26
N ILE A 108 -6.25 -10.35 -3.30
CA ILE A 108 -6.68 -10.24 -1.91
C ILE A 108 -7.83 -9.23 -1.80
N GLY A 109 -7.71 -8.07 -2.45
CA GLY A 109 -8.73 -7.03 -2.47
C GLY A 109 -10.04 -7.50 -3.09
N PHE A 110 -9.99 -8.24 -4.21
CA PHE A 110 -11.17 -8.85 -4.83
C PHE A 110 -11.86 -9.84 -3.88
N ALA A 111 -11.09 -10.73 -3.24
CA ALA A 111 -11.63 -11.69 -2.27
C ALA A 111 -12.29 -10.98 -1.08
N MET A 112 -11.62 -9.98 -0.50
CA MET A 112 -12.14 -9.20 0.63
C MET A 112 -13.39 -8.40 0.23
N GLY A 113 -13.41 -7.77 -0.94
CA GLY A 113 -14.56 -7.03 -1.46
C GLY A 113 -15.77 -7.93 -1.69
N ALA A 114 -15.56 -9.09 -2.32
CA ALA A 114 -16.63 -10.05 -2.59
C ALA A 114 -17.21 -10.67 -1.29
N ILE A 115 -16.34 -11.09 -0.35
CA ILE A 115 -16.74 -11.82 0.85
C ILE A 115 -17.34 -10.89 1.91
N PHE A 116 -16.65 -9.78 2.22
CA PHE A 116 -17.04 -8.93 3.35
C PHE A 116 -17.86 -7.70 2.94
N MET A 117 -17.62 -7.14 1.76
CA MET A 117 -18.34 -5.95 1.28
C MET A 117 -19.48 -6.30 0.32
N LYS A 118 -19.68 -7.59 0.00
CA LYS A 118 -20.74 -8.08 -0.92
C LYS A 118 -20.67 -7.39 -2.30
N GLU A 119 -19.45 -7.04 -2.74
CA GLU A 119 -19.27 -6.47 -4.07
C GLU A 119 -19.52 -7.51 -5.16
N ALA A 120 -20.07 -7.08 -6.30
CA ALA A 120 -20.35 -7.99 -7.41
C ALA A 120 -19.04 -8.58 -7.98
N ALA A 121 -18.92 -9.90 -7.89
CA ALA A 121 -17.85 -10.67 -8.50
C ALA A 121 -18.16 -10.91 -9.98
N THR A 122 -17.81 -9.96 -10.84
CA THR A 122 -18.02 -10.11 -12.29
C THR A 122 -16.89 -10.92 -12.93
N PHE A 123 -17.22 -11.60 -14.04
CA PHE A 123 -16.23 -12.36 -14.81
C PHE A 123 -15.04 -11.49 -15.26
N GLN A 124 -15.30 -10.24 -15.64
CA GLN A 124 -14.23 -9.30 -16.02
C GLN A 124 -13.27 -8.99 -14.87
N LYS A 125 -13.79 -8.77 -13.65
CA LYS A 125 -12.96 -8.56 -12.45
C LYS A 125 -12.12 -9.79 -12.16
N LEU A 126 -12.73 -10.98 -12.18
CA LEU A 126 -12.04 -12.23 -11.94
C LEU A 126 -10.92 -12.46 -12.96
N LEU A 127 -11.22 -12.29 -14.25
CA LEU A 127 -10.23 -12.44 -15.31
C LEU A 127 -9.06 -11.45 -15.15
N GLY A 128 -9.34 -10.17 -14.86
CA GLY A 128 -8.32 -9.16 -14.62
C GLY A 128 -7.40 -9.52 -13.46
N VAL A 129 -7.98 -9.97 -12.36
CA VAL A 129 -7.22 -10.40 -11.17
C VAL A 129 -6.33 -11.63 -11.46
N LEU A 130 -6.87 -12.63 -12.17
CA LEU A 130 -6.10 -13.82 -12.55
C LEU A 130 -4.94 -13.48 -13.49
N LEU A 131 -5.15 -12.63 -14.49
CA LEU A 131 -4.09 -12.18 -15.41
C LEU A 131 -2.99 -11.41 -14.67
N THR A 132 -3.36 -10.52 -13.74
CA THR A 132 -2.38 -9.79 -12.92
C THR A 132 -1.56 -10.75 -12.06
N SER A 133 -2.22 -11.70 -11.39
CA SER A 133 -1.54 -12.70 -10.56
C SER A 133 -0.63 -13.62 -11.39
N ALA A 134 -1.05 -14.04 -12.58
CA ALA A 134 -0.22 -14.83 -13.49
C ALA A 134 1.03 -14.04 -13.93
N GLY A 135 0.88 -12.74 -14.25
CA GLY A 135 2.01 -11.86 -14.55
C GLY A 135 3.04 -11.80 -13.42
N VAL A 136 2.56 -11.70 -12.16
CA VAL A 136 3.45 -11.75 -10.98
C VAL A 136 4.20 -13.08 -10.89
N LEU A 137 3.52 -14.21 -11.11
CA LEU A 137 4.16 -15.52 -11.10
C LEU A 137 5.25 -15.64 -12.17
N CYS A 138 5.02 -15.11 -13.37
CA CYS A 138 6.03 -15.07 -14.42
C CYS A 138 7.28 -14.26 -14.01
N LEU A 139 7.08 -13.11 -13.33
CA LEU A 139 8.19 -12.27 -12.86
C LEU A 139 8.99 -12.90 -11.70
N THR A 140 8.34 -13.73 -10.90
CA THR A 140 9.00 -14.40 -9.75
C THR A 140 9.60 -15.75 -10.12
N GLY A 141 9.07 -16.44 -11.14
CA GLY A 141 9.52 -17.75 -11.58
C GLY A 141 10.82 -17.74 -12.43
N GLY A 142 11.23 -16.61 -12.97
CA GLY A 142 12.50 -16.46 -13.68
C GLY A 142 13.68 -16.38 -12.69
N ARG A 143 14.59 -17.35 -12.73
CA ARG A 143 15.90 -17.32 -12.02
C ARG A 143 16.86 -16.38 -12.73
#